data_715c989814bd60e9bdf46ca742c7d535
#
_entry.id   715c989814bd60e9bdf46ca742c7d535
#
_cell.length_a   1.000
_cell.length_b   1.000
_cell.length_c   1.000
_cell.angle_alpha   90.00
_cell.angle_beta   90.00
_cell.angle_gamma   90.00
#
_symmetry.space_group_name_H-M   'P 1'
#
loop_
_entity.id
_entity.type
_entity.pdbx_description
1 polymer ?
#
loop_
_entity_poly.entity_id
_entity_poly.type
_entity_poly.pdbx_seq_one_letter_code
_entity_poly.pdbx_strand_id
1 'polypeptide(L)'
;MRYSQTIDNAEENLTYIANSFINDTDQWERFCRDYGNLYYPDTIKVQWQKKIKRIDKFVTENNCYVRAMSLWTSPRWKNYTAPDGKFRPDLLVFDDVDTIASCQSKKKIDKNFEFMLNEVLWWTTWSTQIIFLWNTIYEDGIVPRFEEHIKNDKSRVVINLPIYDDKKQIVWNRFVETDEEAEKLNKWIREVAKRYVSLETERRRLWTISFNQNYLLIPYMNWQHIITRDMIQRDHNCRWYKFDSIVIGVDPAVSEKEWSDKFAICVTWKLQDRYYILESIWLEWVEKNIGKASQTVKNLYDKRKAKRVIVETVAYQQVLKTVFMNMWMAVQEQKTIKDKTTRLMEKQILFEEHRVMFAPWNDDLIDELITFPNAEHDDMVDSLLFTLQETRNQFFIAWI
;
A
#
# COMPACT_ATOMS: atom_id res chain seq x y z
N MET A 1 25.49 -0.58 4.27
CA MET A 1 24.66 -0.20 3.12
C MET A 1 23.21 -0.43 3.47
N ARG A 2 22.31 0.41 2.98
CA ARG A 2 20.89 0.29 3.23
C ARG A 2 20.18 -0.02 1.92
N TYR A 3 19.38 -1.08 1.93
CA TYR A 3 18.50 -1.46 0.83
C TYR A 3 17.07 -1.15 1.19
N SER A 4 16.36 -0.52 0.28
CA SER A 4 14.91 -0.35 0.34
C SER A 4 14.32 -0.77 -1.00
N GLN A 5 13.02 -0.93 -1.09
CA GLN A 5 12.38 -1.38 -2.32
C GLN A 5 12.59 -0.41 -3.46
N THR A 6 12.59 0.89 -3.21
CA THR A 6 12.87 1.92 -4.21
C THR A 6 14.12 2.69 -3.85
N ILE A 7 14.82 3.18 -4.87
CA ILE A 7 16.00 4.02 -4.66
C ILE A 7 15.63 5.35 -3.97
N ASP A 8 14.47 5.90 -4.29
CA ASP A 8 13.97 7.15 -3.70
C ASP A 8 13.83 7.04 -2.18
N ASN A 9 13.21 5.97 -1.68
CA ASN A 9 13.07 5.73 -0.24
C ASN A 9 14.45 5.54 0.42
N ALA A 10 15.35 4.81 -0.24
CA ALA A 10 16.69 4.59 0.30
C ALA A 10 17.49 5.89 0.38
N GLU A 11 17.39 6.77 -0.62
CA GLU A 11 18.05 8.08 -0.65
C GLU A 11 17.46 9.05 0.37
N GLU A 12 16.14 9.07 0.55
CA GLU A 12 15.47 9.90 1.55
C GLU A 12 15.92 9.52 2.96
N ASN A 13 15.91 8.24 3.28
CA ASN A 13 16.41 7.74 4.55
C ASN A 13 17.88 8.02 4.76
N LEU A 14 18.71 7.89 3.73
CA LEU A 14 20.12 8.21 3.82
C LEU A 14 20.34 9.71 4.03
N THR A 15 19.55 10.54 3.37
CA THR A 15 19.58 12.00 3.56
C THR A 15 19.19 12.36 4.98
N TYR A 16 18.21 11.70 5.58
CA TYR A 16 17.84 11.88 6.98
C TYR A 16 18.98 11.51 7.93
N ILE A 17 19.61 10.34 7.71
CA ILE A 17 20.77 9.91 8.47
C ILE A 17 21.92 10.93 8.32
N ALA A 18 22.22 11.35 7.10
CA ALA A 18 23.25 12.35 6.83
C ALA A 18 22.98 13.67 7.55
N ASN A 19 21.72 14.13 7.56
CA ASN A 19 21.29 15.34 8.26
C ASN A 19 21.50 15.26 9.77
N SER A 20 21.29 14.08 10.38
CA SER A 20 21.51 13.90 11.81
C SER A 20 22.99 14.01 12.21
N PHE A 21 23.92 13.89 11.27
CA PHE A 21 25.35 14.15 11.51
C PHE A 21 25.77 15.62 11.39
N ILE A 22 24.90 16.49 10.86
CA ILE A 22 25.24 17.88 10.54
C ILE A 22 24.55 18.88 11.49
N ASN A 23 23.38 18.52 12.00
CA ASN A 23 22.60 19.42 12.84
C ASN A 23 23.10 19.38 14.30
N ASP A 24 23.42 20.57 14.79
CA ASP A 24 23.77 20.89 16.19
C ASP A 24 22.52 20.75 17.08
N THR A 25 22.06 19.53 17.29
CA THR A 25 20.87 19.20 18.09
C THR A 25 21.30 18.38 19.31
N ASP A 26 20.46 18.36 20.35
CA ASP A 26 20.66 17.53 21.56
C ASP A 26 20.86 16.04 21.21
N GLN A 27 20.29 15.58 20.09
CA GLN A 27 20.50 14.22 19.58
C GLN A 27 21.91 14.01 19.04
N TRP A 28 22.48 15.02 18.37
CA TRP A 28 23.84 14.99 17.86
C TRP A 28 24.85 14.96 19.02
N GLU A 29 24.66 15.79 20.05
CA GLU A 29 25.54 15.78 21.23
C GLU A 29 25.54 14.44 21.95
N ARG A 30 24.35 13.80 22.08
CA ARG A 30 24.24 12.45 22.64
C ARG A 30 24.96 11.41 21.78
N PHE A 31 24.77 11.49 20.47
CA PHE A 31 25.38 10.57 19.52
C PHE A 31 26.90 10.71 19.51
N CYS A 32 27.42 11.94 19.49
CA CYS A 32 28.86 12.20 19.58
C CYS A 32 29.47 11.73 20.91
N ARG A 33 28.73 11.86 22.01
CA ARG A 33 29.17 11.37 23.32
C ARG A 33 29.29 9.84 23.33
N ASP A 34 28.35 9.14 22.72
CA ASP A 34 28.24 7.69 22.81
C ASP A 34 29.10 6.96 21.74
N TYR A 35 29.30 7.59 20.57
CA TYR A 35 29.99 6.98 19.41
C TYR A 35 31.19 7.77 18.86
N GLY A 36 31.56 8.87 19.50
CA GLY A 36 32.61 9.77 19.02
C GLY A 36 32.16 10.77 17.97
N ASN A 37 33.04 11.68 17.63
CA ASN A 37 32.73 12.76 16.70
C ASN A 37 32.78 12.26 15.24
N LEU A 38 31.63 12.00 14.63
CA LEU A 38 31.50 11.56 13.25
C LEU A 38 31.27 12.76 12.33
N TYR A 39 32.28 13.59 12.15
CA TYR A 39 32.20 14.82 11.37
C TYR A 39 32.07 14.56 9.86
N TYR A 40 31.34 15.42 9.17
CA TYR A 40 31.22 15.40 7.71
C TYR A 40 32.45 16.02 7.04
N PRO A 41 33.03 15.42 6.00
CA PRO A 41 34.06 16.04 5.20
C PRO A 41 33.56 17.35 4.55
N ASP A 42 34.44 18.36 4.46
CA ASP A 42 34.07 19.66 3.87
C ASP A 42 33.54 19.58 2.43
N THR A 43 33.90 18.55 1.70
CA THR A 43 33.38 18.26 0.36
C THR A 43 31.84 18.06 0.35
N ILE A 44 31.27 17.53 1.43
CA ILE A 44 29.82 17.35 1.53
C ILE A 44 29.14 18.64 1.98
N LYS A 45 29.77 19.45 2.84
CA LYS A 45 29.27 20.79 3.18
C LYS A 45 29.08 21.66 1.93
N VAL A 46 29.98 21.59 0.96
CA VAL A 46 29.87 22.33 -0.30
C VAL A 46 28.68 21.82 -1.15
N GLN A 47 28.42 20.53 -1.12
CA GLN A 47 27.26 19.95 -1.81
C GLN A 47 25.94 20.35 -1.13
N TRP A 48 25.88 20.39 0.19
CA TRP A 48 24.72 20.85 0.96
C TRP A 48 24.36 22.33 0.69
N GLN A 49 25.36 23.18 0.65
CA GLN A 49 25.17 24.60 0.31
C GLN A 49 24.58 24.79 -1.10
N LYS A 50 24.77 23.84 -2.01
CA LYS A 50 24.18 23.83 -3.37
C LYS A 50 22.78 23.24 -3.46
N LYS A 51 22.07 22.98 -2.35
CA LYS A 51 20.72 22.39 -2.32
C LYS A 51 20.63 21.04 -3.05
N ILE A 52 21.53 20.11 -2.80
CA ILE A 52 21.37 18.76 -3.30
C ILE A 52 20.21 18.11 -2.53
N LYS A 53 19.13 17.78 -3.23
CA LYS A 53 17.91 17.24 -2.64
C LYS A 53 18.02 15.77 -2.22
N ARG A 54 19.01 15.02 -2.71
CA ARG A 54 19.16 13.57 -2.47
C ARG A 54 20.63 13.18 -2.40
N ILE A 55 20.96 12.29 -1.48
CA ILE A 55 22.29 11.72 -1.29
C ILE A 55 22.19 10.21 -1.46
N ASP A 56 22.89 9.63 -2.43
CA ASP A 56 22.98 8.18 -2.61
C ASP A 56 24.15 7.55 -1.84
N LYS A 57 25.15 8.35 -1.45
CA LYS A 57 26.35 7.89 -0.75
C LYS A 57 27.09 9.04 -0.07
N PHE A 58 27.78 8.71 1.01
CA PHE A 58 28.72 9.62 1.68
C PHE A 58 29.81 8.86 2.42
N VAL A 59 30.85 9.56 2.82
CA VAL A 59 31.92 9.05 3.66
C VAL A 59 32.02 9.94 4.89
N THR A 60 32.09 9.34 6.08
CA THR A 60 32.26 10.05 7.34
C THR A 60 33.76 10.38 7.57
N GLU A 61 34.07 11.25 8.52
CA GLU A 61 35.45 11.63 8.84
C GLU A 61 36.30 10.42 9.29
N ASN A 62 35.71 9.47 9.98
CA ASN A 62 36.35 8.21 10.36
C ASN A 62 36.35 7.15 9.23
N ASN A 63 36.22 7.58 7.96
CA ASN A 63 36.26 6.73 6.77
C ASN A 63 35.16 5.66 6.68
N CYS A 64 34.02 5.81 7.38
CA CYS A 64 32.88 4.94 7.17
C CYS A 64 32.16 5.32 5.89
N TYR A 65 32.11 4.42 4.90
CA TYR A 65 31.38 4.61 3.67
C TYR A 65 29.94 4.12 3.80
N VAL A 66 28.99 5.01 3.57
CA VAL A 66 27.54 4.70 3.61
C VAL A 66 26.93 4.89 2.24
N ARG A 67 26.11 3.95 1.82
CA ARG A 67 25.44 3.99 0.51
C ARG A 67 24.00 3.48 0.58
N ALA A 68 23.09 4.17 -0.10
CA ALA A 68 21.72 3.74 -0.35
C ALA A 68 21.65 2.94 -1.66
N MET A 69 20.82 1.90 -1.68
CA MET A 69 20.59 1.08 -2.87
C MET A 69 19.14 0.59 -2.87
N SER A 70 18.55 0.44 -4.05
CA SER A 70 17.30 -0.31 -4.19
C SER A 70 17.57 -1.80 -4.27
N LEU A 71 16.60 -2.62 -3.86
CA LEU A 71 16.71 -4.08 -3.91
C LEU A 71 17.10 -4.61 -5.31
N TRP A 72 16.65 -3.92 -6.36
CA TRP A 72 16.91 -4.30 -7.76
C TRP A 72 18.26 -3.81 -8.33
N THR A 73 19.05 -3.13 -7.53
CA THR A 73 20.36 -2.66 -7.98
C THR A 73 21.41 -3.69 -7.61
N SER A 74 21.99 -4.37 -8.61
CA SER A 74 23.08 -5.30 -8.36
C SER A 74 24.25 -4.56 -7.70
N PRO A 75 24.75 -5.04 -6.55
CA PRO A 75 25.90 -4.47 -5.89
C PRO A 75 27.21 -4.84 -6.56
N ARG A 76 27.20 -5.74 -7.54
CA ARG A 76 28.39 -6.14 -8.27
C ARG A 76 29.11 -4.90 -8.79
N TRP A 77 30.42 -4.83 -8.60
CA TRP A 77 31.27 -3.70 -9.00
C TRP A 77 31.09 -2.39 -8.17
N LYS A 78 30.31 -2.41 -7.10
CA LYS A 78 30.07 -1.24 -6.25
C LYS A 78 30.89 -1.26 -4.95
N ASN A 79 32.04 -1.89 -4.98
CA ASN A 79 32.97 -1.87 -3.86
C ASN A 79 33.45 -0.44 -3.58
N TYR A 80 33.61 -0.13 -2.31
CA TYR A 80 34.30 1.09 -1.92
C TYR A 80 35.81 0.91 -2.16
N THR A 81 36.40 1.88 -2.84
CA THR A 81 37.87 1.90 -3.05
C THR A 81 38.44 3.03 -2.25
N ALA A 82 39.24 2.70 -1.26
CA ALA A 82 40.05 3.62 -0.48
C ALA A 82 41.54 3.46 -0.84
N PRO A 83 42.43 4.36 -0.40
CA PRO A 83 43.87 4.26 -0.68
C PRO A 83 44.50 2.94 -0.25
N ASP A 84 43.94 2.31 0.79
CA ASP A 84 44.42 1.07 1.44
C ASP A 84 43.74 -0.19 0.87
N GLY A 85 42.77 -0.06 -0.08
CA GLY A 85 42.20 -1.23 -0.73
C GLY A 85 40.75 -1.08 -1.25
N LYS A 86 40.22 -2.24 -1.61
CA LYS A 86 38.82 -2.39 -2.02
C LYS A 86 38.06 -3.12 -0.92
N PHE A 87 36.97 -2.54 -0.47
CA PHE A 87 36.19 -3.04 0.65
C PHE A 87 34.81 -3.51 0.20
N ARG A 88 34.37 -4.63 0.76
CA ARG A 88 33.00 -5.12 0.74
C ARG A 88 32.25 -4.58 1.96
N PRO A 89 30.91 -4.64 2.02
CA PRO A 89 30.18 -4.10 3.16
C PRO A 89 30.42 -4.91 4.43
N ASP A 90 30.62 -4.21 5.53
CA ASP A 90 30.64 -4.78 6.88
C ASP A 90 29.23 -4.92 7.44
N LEU A 91 28.30 -4.04 7.00
CA LEU A 91 26.91 -4.02 7.43
C LEU A 91 25.98 -3.81 6.22
N LEU A 92 24.97 -4.66 6.11
CA LEU A 92 23.81 -4.48 5.24
C LEU A 92 22.56 -4.25 6.09
N VAL A 93 21.80 -3.21 5.78
CA VAL A 93 20.48 -2.98 6.37
C VAL A 93 19.44 -3.04 5.28
N PHE A 94 18.54 -4.00 5.40
CA PHE A 94 17.36 -4.14 4.55
C PHE A 94 16.18 -3.50 5.27
N ASP A 95 15.55 -2.52 4.64
CA ASP A 95 14.49 -1.73 5.22
C ASP A 95 13.24 -1.82 4.34
N ASP A 96 12.18 -2.38 4.89
CA ASP A 96 10.88 -2.59 4.21
C ASP A 96 11.03 -3.17 2.79
N VAL A 97 11.78 -4.27 2.65
CA VAL A 97 12.01 -4.92 1.35
C VAL A 97 10.78 -5.64 0.82
N ASP A 98 9.90 -6.10 1.71
CA ASP A 98 8.59 -6.62 1.36
C ASP A 98 7.57 -5.50 1.35
N THR A 99 6.83 -5.39 0.27
CA THR A 99 5.68 -4.49 0.14
C THR A 99 4.54 -5.26 -0.51
N ILE A 100 3.32 -4.76 -0.42
CA ILE A 100 2.17 -5.35 -1.12
C ILE A 100 2.50 -5.54 -2.59
N ALA A 101 3.12 -4.54 -3.24
CA ALA A 101 3.50 -4.60 -4.65
C ALA A 101 4.60 -5.63 -4.97
N SER A 102 5.55 -5.90 -4.07
CA SER A 102 6.60 -6.91 -4.27
C SER A 102 6.08 -8.34 -4.06
N CYS A 103 5.02 -8.50 -3.28
CA CYS A 103 4.45 -9.78 -2.87
C CYS A 103 3.18 -10.17 -3.66
N GLN A 104 2.83 -9.47 -4.76
CA GLN A 104 1.62 -9.71 -5.56
C GLN A 104 1.53 -11.09 -6.20
N SER A 105 2.64 -11.71 -6.52
CA SER A 105 2.64 -13.04 -7.14
C SER A 105 3.84 -13.85 -6.68
N LYS A 106 3.65 -15.17 -6.57
CA LYS A 106 4.72 -16.12 -6.24
C LYS A 106 5.93 -15.94 -7.15
N LYS A 107 5.72 -15.81 -8.47
CA LYS A 107 6.81 -15.59 -9.45
C LYS A 107 7.63 -14.34 -9.14
N LYS A 108 6.99 -13.27 -8.67
CA LYS A 108 7.68 -12.02 -8.32
C LYS A 108 8.45 -12.16 -7.02
N ILE A 109 7.88 -12.83 -6.03
CA ILE A 109 8.55 -13.17 -4.77
C ILE A 109 9.76 -14.04 -5.03
N ASP A 110 9.62 -15.13 -5.81
CA ASP A 110 10.71 -16.04 -6.18
C ASP A 110 11.86 -15.27 -6.82
N LYS A 111 11.56 -14.43 -7.81
CA LYS A 111 12.55 -13.59 -8.49
C LYS A 111 13.26 -12.63 -7.55
N ASN A 112 12.54 -12.00 -6.62
CA ASN A 112 13.11 -11.08 -5.64
C ASN A 112 14.02 -11.81 -4.67
N PHE A 113 13.59 -12.96 -4.19
CA PHE A 113 14.36 -13.79 -3.27
C PHE A 113 15.64 -14.33 -3.93
N GLU A 114 15.54 -14.84 -5.15
CA GLU A 114 16.71 -15.27 -5.93
C GLU A 114 17.70 -14.14 -6.18
N PHE A 115 17.21 -12.93 -6.50
CA PHE A 115 18.06 -11.76 -6.66
C PHE A 115 18.80 -11.43 -5.37
N MET A 116 18.10 -11.46 -4.24
CA MET A 116 18.73 -11.21 -2.93
C MET A 116 19.83 -12.23 -2.65
N LEU A 117 19.55 -13.52 -2.83
CA LEU A 117 20.55 -14.57 -2.57
C LEU A 117 21.75 -14.50 -3.54
N ASN A 118 21.48 -14.38 -4.84
CA ASN A 118 22.50 -14.55 -5.87
C ASN A 118 23.27 -13.29 -6.19
N GLU A 119 22.69 -12.11 -5.96
CA GLU A 119 23.33 -10.84 -6.29
C GLU A 119 23.79 -10.09 -5.04
N VAL A 120 22.92 -9.98 -4.03
CA VAL A 120 23.20 -9.14 -2.88
C VAL A 120 24.03 -9.88 -1.84
N LEU A 121 23.58 -11.06 -1.41
CA LEU A 121 24.27 -11.83 -0.39
C LEU A 121 25.60 -12.42 -0.90
N TRP A 122 25.67 -12.80 -2.17
CA TRP A 122 26.94 -13.25 -2.75
C TRP A 122 28.05 -12.18 -2.70
N TRP A 123 27.66 -10.89 -2.62
CA TRP A 123 28.60 -9.79 -2.49
C TRP A 123 29.13 -9.58 -1.05
N THR A 124 28.52 -10.20 -0.05
CA THR A 124 28.93 -10.13 1.35
C THR A 124 30.19 -10.97 1.64
N THR A 125 30.71 -10.80 2.84
CA THR A 125 31.77 -11.66 3.41
C THR A 125 31.19 -12.41 4.61
N TRP A 126 31.94 -13.37 5.13
CA TRP A 126 31.55 -14.11 6.35
C TRP A 126 31.42 -13.22 7.59
N SER A 127 32.05 -12.03 7.59
CA SER A 127 32.00 -11.05 8.68
C SER A 127 30.93 -9.97 8.47
N THR A 128 30.25 -9.95 7.31
CA THR A 128 29.20 -8.97 7.05
C THR A 128 28.00 -9.20 7.96
N GLN A 129 27.64 -8.19 8.75
CA GLN A 129 26.41 -8.21 9.52
C GLN A 129 25.22 -7.84 8.64
N ILE A 130 24.07 -8.53 8.84
CA ILE A 130 22.86 -8.30 8.08
C ILE A 130 21.73 -8.02 9.05
N ILE A 131 21.03 -6.91 8.83
CA ILE A 131 19.88 -6.48 9.61
C ILE A 131 18.69 -6.35 8.66
N PHE A 132 17.59 -7.00 9.00
CA PHE A 132 16.29 -6.77 8.37
C PHE A 132 15.39 -5.99 9.32
N LEU A 133 14.84 -4.89 8.80
CA LEU A 133 13.76 -4.13 9.43
C LEU A 133 12.54 -4.29 8.52
N TRP A 134 11.46 -4.83 9.04
CA TRP A 134 10.29 -5.10 8.20
C TRP A 134 8.99 -5.17 9.00
N ASN A 135 7.90 -4.88 8.33
CA ASN A 135 6.56 -5.26 8.76
C ASN A 135 6.17 -6.59 8.13
N THR A 136 5.42 -7.41 8.84
CA THR A 136 5.01 -8.74 8.36
C THR A 136 3.86 -8.61 7.38
N ILE A 137 4.18 -8.39 6.08
CA ILE A 137 3.17 -8.13 5.03
C ILE A 137 2.61 -9.43 4.49
N TYR A 138 3.48 -10.38 4.13
CA TYR A 138 3.11 -11.67 3.56
C TYR A 138 3.83 -12.81 4.27
N GLU A 139 3.10 -13.93 4.46
CA GLU A 139 3.67 -15.14 5.05
C GLU A 139 4.85 -15.70 4.23
N ASP A 140 4.76 -15.64 2.91
CA ASP A 140 5.76 -16.16 1.97
C ASP A 140 6.59 -15.03 1.33
N GLY A 141 6.85 -13.93 2.07
CA GLY A 141 7.67 -12.81 1.61
C GLY A 141 9.17 -13.11 1.59
N ILE A 142 9.97 -12.12 1.16
CA ILE A 142 11.45 -12.24 1.12
C ILE A 142 12.01 -12.49 2.52
N VAL A 143 11.56 -11.74 3.51
CA VAL A 143 12.11 -11.82 4.87
C VAL A 143 11.73 -13.13 5.57
N PRO A 144 10.48 -13.60 5.57
CA PRO A 144 10.14 -14.93 6.08
C PRO A 144 10.91 -16.07 5.40
N ARG A 145 11.08 -16.02 4.09
CA ARG A 145 11.88 -17.01 3.35
C ARG A 145 13.36 -16.96 3.73
N PHE A 146 13.90 -15.75 3.93
CA PHE A 146 15.27 -15.61 4.39
C PHE A 146 15.43 -16.13 5.81
N GLU A 147 14.47 -15.86 6.68
CA GLU A 147 14.45 -16.41 8.04
C GLU A 147 14.47 -17.94 8.05
N GLU A 148 13.66 -18.57 7.20
CA GLU A 148 13.67 -20.02 7.02
C GLU A 148 15.00 -20.52 6.46
N HIS A 149 15.58 -19.78 5.50
CA HIS A 149 16.88 -20.12 4.90
C HIS A 149 18.00 -20.17 5.95
N ILE A 150 18.00 -19.25 6.91
CA ILE A 150 19.02 -19.16 7.98
C ILE A 150 18.57 -19.76 9.31
N LYS A 151 17.50 -20.55 9.35
CA LYS A 151 16.92 -21.07 10.61
C LYS A 151 17.90 -21.85 11.49
N ASN A 152 18.90 -22.47 10.89
CA ASN A 152 19.92 -23.24 11.57
C ASN A 152 21.16 -22.43 11.98
N ASP A 153 21.21 -21.14 11.62
CA ASP A 153 22.32 -20.27 12.00
C ASP A 153 22.16 -19.85 13.47
N LYS A 154 23.14 -20.21 14.28
CA LYS A 154 23.16 -19.91 15.73
C LYS A 154 23.38 -18.44 16.04
N SER A 155 23.88 -17.65 15.09
CA SER A 155 24.10 -16.20 15.26
C SER A 155 22.83 -15.38 14.96
N ARG A 156 21.77 -16.04 14.48
CA ARG A 156 20.49 -15.40 14.18
C ARG A 156 19.81 -14.89 15.44
N VAL A 157 19.34 -13.65 15.39
CA VAL A 157 18.47 -13.06 16.41
C VAL A 157 17.22 -12.54 15.72
N VAL A 158 16.05 -12.93 16.18
CA VAL A 158 14.75 -12.43 15.71
C VAL A 158 14.06 -11.72 16.87
N ILE A 159 13.67 -10.48 16.66
CA ILE A 159 12.98 -9.66 17.65
C ILE A 159 11.63 -9.22 17.06
N ASN A 160 10.55 -9.77 17.59
CA ASN A 160 9.19 -9.38 17.24
C ASN A 160 8.66 -8.37 18.26
N LEU A 161 8.18 -7.24 17.80
CA LEU A 161 7.66 -6.15 18.62
C LEU A 161 6.20 -5.82 18.27
N PRO A 162 5.24 -6.74 18.49
CA PRO A 162 3.83 -6.43 18.31
C PRO A 162 3.38 -5.36 19.30
N ILE A 163 2.25 -4.71 19.02
CA ILE A 163 1.69 -3.68 19.92
C ILE A 163 1.27 -4.23 21.28
N TYR A 164 0.91 -5.51 21.34
CA TYR A 164 0.53 -6.21 22.58
C TYR A 164 1.57 -7.25 22.98
N ASP A 165 1.82 -7.33 24.28
CA ASP A 165 2.57 -8.45 24.86
C ASP A 165 1.67 -9.71 25.01
N ASP A 166 2.26 -10.79 25.55
CA ASP A 166 1.56 -12.05 25.82
C ASP A 166 0.39 -11.92 26.84
N LYS A 167 0.40 -10.84 27.62
CA LYS A 167 -0.65 -10.49 28.58
C LYS A 167 -1.70 -9.54 28.00
N LYS A 168 -1.65 -9.28 26.70
CA LYS A 168 -2.50 -8.30 25.98
C LYS A 168 -2.37 -6.85 26.51
N GLN A 169 -1.20 -6.49 27.02
CA GLN A 169 -0.92 -5.11 27.42
C GLN A 169 -0.19 -4.39 26.29
N ILE A 170 -0.56 -3.12 26.06
CA ILE A 170 0.11 -2.29 25.06
C ILE A 170 1.54 -2.00 25.52
N VAL A 171 2.51 -2.37 24.68
CA VAL A 171 3.94 -2.17 24.98
C VAL A 171 4.57 -1.02 24.19
N TRP A 172 3.90 -0.52 23.15
CA TRP A 172 4.40 0.61 22.40
C TRP A 172 4.14 1.92 23.15
N ASN A 173 5.18 2.72 23.31
CA ASN A 173 5.06 4.00 23.99
C ASN A 173 4.08 4.94 23.25
N ARG A 174 3.26 5.66 24.02
CA ARG A 174 2.24 6.60 23.56
C ARG A 174 1.08 5.99 22.78
N PHE A 175 0.87 4.70 22.83
CA PHE A 175 -0.36 4.08 22.38
C PHE A 175 -1.25 3.74 23.57
N VAL A 176 -2.55 3.90 23.37
CA VAL A 176 -3.60 3.54 24.34
C VAL A 176 -4.74 2.86 23.59
N GLU A 177 -5.60 2.14 24.30
CA GLU A 177 -6.67 1.36 23.65
C GLU A 177 -7.77 2.27 23.08
N THR A 178 -8.27 3.22 23.86
CA THR A 178 -9.47 3.99 23.53
C THR A 178 -9.21 5.47 23.21
N ASP A 179 -10.16 6.08 22.49
CA ASP A 179 -10.10 7.50 22.18
C ASP A 179 -10.24 8.35 23.44
N GLU A 180 -11.06 7.90 24.40
CA GLU A 180 -11.26 8.60 25.68
C GLU A 180 -9.97 8.68 26.50
N GLU A 181 -9.20 7.58 26.54
CA GLU A 181 -7.89 7.55 27.19
C GLU A 181 -6.91 8.51 26.50
N ALA A 182 -6.86 8.46 25.16
CA ALA A 182 -6.01 9.35 24.39
C ALA A 182 -6.36 10.82 24.63
N GLU A 183 -7.63 11.20 24.60
CA GLU A 183 -8.09 12.57 24.87
C GLU A 183 -7.71 13.04 26.27
N LYS A 184 -7.92 12.20 27.28
CA LYS A 184 -7.59 12.50 28.68
C LYS A 184 -6.10 12.79 28.85
N LEU A 185 -5.24 11.95 28.25
CA LEU A 185 -3.79 12.08 28.35
C LEU A 185 -3.28 13.28 27.52
N ASN A 186 -3.90 13.55 26.37
CA ASN A 186 -3.51 14.62 25.47
C ASN A 186 -3.96 16.02 25.92
N LYS A 187 -4.84 16.13 26.90
CA LYS A 187 -5.45 17.40 27.33
C LYS A 187 -4.47 18.56 27.54
N TRP A 188 -3.25 18.24 27.99
CA TRP A 188 -2.21 19.23 28.30
C TRP A 188 -0.99 19.16 27.36
N ILE A 189 -1.01 18.24 26.37
CA ILE A 189 0.13 18.04 25.47
C ILE A 189 -0.06 18.92 24.24
N ARG A 190 0.75 20.00 24.14
CA ARG A 190 0.73 20.92 22.99
C ARG A 190 1.46 20.36 21.78
N GLU A 191 2.58 19.67 21.99
CA GLU A 191 3.40 19.13 20.92
C GLU A 191 2.75 17.89 20.30
N VAL A 192 2.39 17.98 19.03
CA VAL A 192 1.74 16.86 18.29
C VAL A 192 2.56 15.57 18.35
N ALA A 193 3.88 15.67 18.22
CA ALA A 193 4.78 14.51 18.26
C ALA A 193 4.82 13.77 19.62
N LYS A 194 4.32 14.39 20.69
CA LYS A 194 4.27 13.81 22.04
C LYS A 194 2.88 13.29 22.42
N ARG A 195 1.88 13.43 21.55
CA ARG A 195 0.52 13.00 21.83
C ARG A 195 0.38 11.48 21.83
N TYR A 196 -0.52 11.02 22.66
CA TYR A 196 -0.96 9.63 22.66
C TYR A 196 -1.88 9.36 21.48
N VAL A 197 -1.77 8.16 20.91
CA VAL A 197 -2.56 7.69 19.78
C VAL A 197 -3.46 6.55 20.27
N SER A 198 -4.74 6.61 19.94
CA SER A 198 -5.69 5.55 20.25
C SER A 198 -5.63 4.44 19.19
N LEU A 199 -5.57 3.20 19.64
CA LEU A 199 -5.67 2.03 18.75
C LEU A 199 -7.05 1.92 18.11
N GLU A 200 -8.08 2.39 18.79
CA GLU A 200 -9.42 2.49 18.23
C GLU A 200 -9.46 3.43 17.01
N THR A 201 -8.82 4.60 17.10
CA THR A 201 -8.64 5.50 15.95
C THR A 201 -7.81 4.87 14.84
N GLU A 202 -6.72 4.17 15.17
CA GLU A 202 -5.89 3.50 14.17
C GLU A 202 -6.61 2.34 13.47
N ARG A 203 -7.42 1.55 14.19
CA ARG A 203 -8.28 0.51 13.58
C ARG A 203 -9.30 1.10 12.61
N ARG A 204 -9.88 2.27 12.94
CA ARG A 204 -10.81 2.98 12.03
C ARG A 204 -10.09 3.64 10.85
N ARG A 205 -8.86 4.07 11.03
CA ARG A 205 -8.04 4.69 9.97
C ARG A 205 -7.49 3.67 8.98
N LEU A 206 -7.13 2.50 9.47
CA LEU A 206 -6.56 1.39 8.71
C LEU A 206 -7.61 0.31 8.50
N TRP A 207 -7.57 -0.37 7.36
CA TRP A 207 -8.32 -1.60 7.19
C TRP A 207 -7.71 -2.74 8.03
N THR A 208 -8.51 -3.75 8.37
CA THR A 208 -8.13 -4.82 9.31
C THR A 208 -6.83 -5.52 8.92
N ILE A 209 -6.65 -5.85 7.63
CA ILE A 209 -5.40 -6.49 7.17
C ILE A 209 -4.20 -5.58 7.46
N SER A 210 -4.28 -4.28 7.14
CA SER A 210 -3.19 -3.35 7.39
C SER A 210 -2.93 -3.13 8.89
N PHE A 211 -3.97 -3.08 9.70
CA PHE A 211 -3.81 -3.02 11.16
C PHE A 211 -3.11 -4.28 11.69
N ASN A 212 -3.53 -5.46 11.24
CA ASN A 212 -2.93 -6.72 11.64
C ASN A 212 -1.44 -6.80 11.25
N GLN A 213 -1.10 -6.39 10.03
CA GLN A 213 0.29 -6.39 9.55
C GLN A 213 1.20 -5.44 10.33
N ASN A 214 0.73 -4.22 10.60
CA ASN A 214 1.56 -3.16 11.14
C ASN A 214 1.61 -3.13 12.68
N TYR A 215 0.55 -3.57 13.35
CA TYR A 215 0.44 -3.52 14.81
C TYR A 215 0.51 -4.89 15.48
N LEU A 216 -0.11 -5.90 14.87
CA LEU A 216 -0.15 -7.25 15.44
C LEU A 216 0.92 -8.17 14.87
N LEU A 217 1.63 -7.77 13.82
CA LEU A 217 2.60 -8.56 13.06
C LEU A 217 2.01 -9.85 12.50
N ILE A 218 0.72 -9.82 12.14
CA ILE A 218 0.01 -10.94 11.51
C ILE A 218 0.08 -10.74 9.99
N PRO A 219 0.76 -11.64 9.24
CA PRO A 219 0.90 -11.54 7.80
C PRO A 219 -0.42 -11.79 7.09
N TYR A 220 -0.56 -11.20 5.89
CA TYR A 220 -1.60 -11.62 4.97
C TYR A 220 -1.22 -12.96 4.33
N MET A 221 -2.16 -13.88 4.34
CA MET A 221 -2.01 -15.21 3.72
C MET A 221 -2.73 -15.24 2.38
N ASN A 222 -2.08 -15.77 1.33
CA ASN A 222 -2.63 -15.80 -0.03
C ASN A 222 -3.96 -16.56 -0.17
N TRP A 223 -4.30 -17.41 0.81
CA TRP A 223 -5.59 -18.12 0.86
C TRP A 223 -6.67 -17.39 1.65
N GLN A 224 -6.35 -16.25 2.31
CA GLN A 224 -7.36 -15.44 2.99
C GLN A 224 -8.14 -14.63 1.97
N HIS A 225 -9.45 -14.77 2.00
CA HIS A 225 -10.33 -13.90 1.23
C HIS A 225 -10.36 -12.51 1.87
N ILE A 226 -10.24 -11.46 1.05
CA ILE A 226 -10.29 -10.07 1.52
C ILE A 226 -11.69 -9.74 2.03
N ILE A 227 -12.70 -10.22 1.30
CA ILE A 227 -14.10 -10.09 1.67
C ILE A 227 -14.64 -11.47 1.96
N THR A 228 -15.18 -11.65 3.15
CA THR A 228 -15.78 -12.92 3.58
C THR A 228 -17.31 -12.85 3.54
N ARG A 229 -17.95 -14.01 3.53
CA ARG A 229 -19.40 -14.10 3.35
C ARG A 229 -20.20 -13.41 4.46
N ASP A 230 -19.68 -13.36 5.67
CA ASP A 230 -20.27 -12.66 6.82
C ASP A 230 -20.24 -11.13 6.70
N MET A 231 -19.32 -10.58 5.92
CA MET A 231 -19.26 -9.15 5.61
C MET A 231 -20.31 -8.71 4.59
N ILE A 232 -20.92 -9.65 3.85
CA ILE A 232 -21.91 -9.36 2.81
C ILE A 232 -23.28 -9.12 3.44
N GLN A 233 -23.81 -7.92 3.19
CA GLN A 233 -25.16 -7.55 3.63
C GLN A 233 -26.08 -7.34 2.43
N ARG A 234 -27.30 -7.91 2.49
CA ARG A 234 -28.32 -7.74 1.44
C ARG A 234 -29.46 -6.86 1.95
N ASP A 235 -29.91 -5.94 1.11
CA ASP A 235 -31.09 -5.12 1.38
C ASP A 235 -32.21 -5.44 0.38
N HIS A 236 -33.24 -6.14 0.88
CA HIS A 236 -34.41 -6.50 0.09
C HIS A 236 -35.38 -5.34 -0.16
N ASN A 237 -35.22 -4.24 0.60
CA ASN A 237 -36.09 -3.07 0.55
C ASN A 237 -35.55 -1.96 -0.37
N CYS A 238 -34.37 -2.12 -0.94
CA CYS A 238 -33.72 -1.10 -1.76
C CYS A 238 -34.59 -0.60 -2.94
N ARG A 239 -35.57 -1.38 -3.42
CA ARG A 239 -36.51 -0.99 -4.49
C ARG A 239 -37.42 0.20 -4.12
N TRP A 240 -37.63 0.43 -2.83
CA TRP A 240 -38.55 1.45 -2.32
C TRP A 240 -37.88 2.79 -1.99
N TYR A 241 -36.55 2.84 -2.06
CA TYR A 241 -35.81 4.04 -1.73
C TYR A 241 -35.83 5.06 -2.88
N LYS A 242 -35.85 6.32 -2.51
CA LYS A 242 -35.64 7.41 -3.47
C LYS A 242 -34.15 7.68 -3.59
N PHE A 243 -33.61 7.41 -4.76
CA PHE A 243 -32.20 7.55 -5.05
C PHE A 243 -31.89 8.96 -5.55
N ASP A 244 -30.94 9.64 -4.92
CA ASP A 244 -30.58 11.03 -5.23
C ASP A 244 -29.15 11.17 -5.80
N SER A 245 -28.30 10.19 -5.61
CA SER A 245 -26.90 10.25 -6.01
C SER A 245 -26.38 8.90 -6.49
N ILE A 246 -26.77 8.51 -7.71
CA ILE A 246 -26.33 7.26 -8.33
C ILE A 246 -25.09 7.49 -9.17
N VAL A 247 -24.15 6.57 -9.08
CA VAL A 247 -22.90 6.52 -9.83
C VAL A 247 -22.79 5.17 -10.54
N ILE A 248 -22.29 5.17 -11.76
CA ILE A 248 -22.05 3.95 -12.53
C ILE A 248 -20.55 3.79 -12.71
N GLY A 249 -19.99 2.67 -12.24
CA GLY A 249 -18.61 2.26 -12.52
C GLY A 249 -18.60 1.34 -13.72
N VAL A 250 -17.67 1.56 -14.64
CA VAL A 250 -17.51 0.75 -15.84
C VAL A 250 -16.07 0.29 -15.95
N ASP A 251 -15.89 -1.03 -16.00
CA ASP A 251 -14.63 -1.66 -16.35
C ASP A 251 -14.76 -2.27 -17.75
N PRO A 252 -14.17 -1.64 -18.77
CA PRO A 252 -14.25 -2.15 -20.13
C PRO A 252 -13.20 -3.24 -20.35
N ALA A 253 -13.62 -4.39 -20.84
CA ALA A 253 -12.70 -5.44 -21.27
C ALA A 253 -11.73 -4.93 -22.34
N VAL A 254 -10.43 -4.99 -22.08
CA VAL A 254 -9.38 -4.38 -22.94
C VAL A 254 -8.67 -5.41 -23.82
N SER A 255 -8.90 -6.73 -23.65
CA SER A 255 -8.14 -7.73 -24.40
C SER A 255 -8.76 -8.05 -25.77
N GLU A 256 -7.88 -8.10 -26.79
CA GLU A 256 -8.23 -8.63 -28.14
C GLU A 256 -8.48 -10.15 -28.15
N LYS A 257 -8.25 -10.83 -27.02
CA LYS A 257 -8.47 -12.26 -26.91
C LYS A 257 -9.94 -12.55 -26.59
N GLU A 258 -10.57 -13.30 -27.44
CA GLU A 258 -12.02 -13.61 -27.46
C GLU A 258 -12.61 -14.15 -26.16
N TRP A 259 -11.81 -14.56 -25.17
CA TRP A 259 -12.27 -15.34 -24.01
C TRP A 259 -11.84 -14.83 -22.63
N SER A 260 -11.11 -13.72 -22.50
CA SER A 260 -10.45 -13.42 -21.21
C SER A 260 -11.10 -12.37 -20.33
N ASP A 261 -11.62 -11.27 -20.87
CA ASP A 261 -12.08 -10.15 -20.02
C ASP A 261 -13.55 -9.80 -20.27
N LYS A 262 -14.29 -9.54 -19.22
CA LYS A 262 -15.72 -9.18 -19.29
C LYS A 262 -15.88 -7.67 -19.18
N PHE A 263 -16.78 -7.09 -19.96
CA PHE A 263 -17.19 -5.70 -19.78
C PHE A 263 -18.14 -5.63 -18.58
N ALA A 264 -17.68 -5.05 -17.47
CA ALA A 264 -18.41 -5.01 -16.23
C ALA A 264 -18.99 -3.63 -15.93
N ILE A 265 -20.20 -3.60 -15.39
CA ILE A 265 -20.93 -2.38 -15.00
C ILE A 265 -21.44 -2.56 -13.58
N CYS A 266 -21.15 -1.60 -12.69
CA CYS A 266 -21.69 -1.55 -11.36
C CYS A 266 -22.45 -0.25 -11.12
N VAL A 267 -23.70 -0.35 -10.65
CA VAL A 267 -24.57 0.80 -10.35
C VAL A 267 -24.68 0.93 -8.84
N THR A 268 -24.14 2.00 -8.29
CA THR A 268 -24.08 2.25 -6.85
C THR A 268 -24.77 3.55 -6.48
N TRP A 269 -25.55 3.50 -5.42
CA TRP A 269 -26.12 4.66 -4.76
C TRP A 269 -25.45 4.88 -3.40
N LYS A 270 -25.02 6.10 -3.14
CA LYS A 270 -24.46 6.50 -1.84
C LYS A 270 -25.51 7.29 -1.06
N LEU A 271 -25.88 6.78 0.11
CA LEU A 271 -26.72 7.48 1.08
C LEU A 271 -25.94 7.65 2.38
N GLN A 272 -25.62 8.92 2.74
CA GLN A 272 -24.82 9.23 3.90
C GLN A 272 -23.45 8.51 3.85
N ASP A 273 -23.22 7.57 4.73
CA ASP A 273 -21.99 6.78 4.84
C ASP A 273 -22.12 5.35 4.26
N ARG A 274 -23.29 4.99 3.71
CA ARG A 274 -23.59 3.67 3.15
C ARG A 274 -23.63 3.68 1.64
N TYR A 275 -23.25 2.55 1.06
CA TYR A 275 -23.26 2.28 -0.38
C TYR A 275 -24.25 1.17 -0.67
N TYR A 276 -25.17 1.41 -1.60
CA TYR A 276 -26.14 0.43 -2.04
C TYR A 276 -25.83 0.01 -3.47
N ILE A 277 -25.45 -1.25 -3.66
CA ILE A 277 -25.15 -1.82 -4.97
C ILE A 277 -26.48 -2.25 -5.58
N LEU A 278 -26.97 -1.44 -6.52
CA LEU A 278 -28.29 -1.58 -7.11
C LEU A 278 -28.32 -2.60 -8.23
N GLU A 279 -27.31 -2.59 -9.09
CA GLU A 279 -27.15 -3.51 -10.21
C GLU A 279 -25.66 -3.75 -10.44
N SER A 280 -25.29 -5.01 -10.68
CA SER A 280 -24.01 -5.40 -11.23
C SER A 280 -24.28 -6.27 -12.47
N ILE A 281 -23.64 -5.93 -13.58
CA ILE A 281 -23.89 -6.57 -14.88
C ILE A 281 -22.54 -6.80 -15.55
N TRP A 282 -22.35 -7.97 -16.10
CA TRP A 282 -21.30 -8.22 -17.08
C TRP A 282 -21.92 -8.52 -18.45
N LEU A 283 -21.25 -8.08 -19.51
CA LEU A 283 -21.73 -8.27 -20.88
C LEU A 283 -20.97 -9.41 -21.55
N GLU A 284 -21.72 -10.28 -22.22
CA GLU A 284 -21.14 -11.37 -22.99
C GLU A 284 -20.45 -10.85 -24.26
N TRP A 285 -19.60 -11.69 -24.87
CA TRP A 285 -18.75 -11.31 -26.00
C TRP A 285 -19.50 -10.60 -27.16
N VAL A 286 -20.67 -11.06 -27.54
CA VAL A 286 -21.49 -10.42 -28.60
C VAL A 286 -21.99 -9.03 -28.21
N GLU A 287 -22.10 -8.76 -26.92
CA GLU A 287 -22.58 -7.51 -26.34
C GLU A 287 -21.45 -6.54 -25.99
N LYS A 288 -20.20 -7.01 -26.02
CA LYS A 288 -18.99 -6.19 -25.79
C LYS A 288 -18.70 -5.17 -26.91
N ASN A 289 -19.41 -5.25 -28.04
CA ASN A 289 -19.29 -4.22 -29.06
C ASN A 289 -19.53 -2.85 -28.42
N ILE A 290 -18.57 -1.92 -28.59
CA ILE A 290 -18.56 -0.59 -27.97
C ILE A 290 -19.93 0.09 -28.09
N GLY A 291 -20.61 -0.04 -29.23
CA GLY A 291 -21.91 0.55 -29.44
C GLY A 291 -23.01 -0.05 -28.55
N LYS A 292 -23.07 -1.39 -28.45
CA LYS A 292 -24.05 -2.07 -27.60
C LYS A 292 -23.76 -1.87 -26.12
N ALA A 293 -22.50 -2.01 -25.71
CA ALA A 293 -22.09 -1.77 -24.34
C ALA A 293 -22.37 -0.33 -23.90
N SER A 294 -22.05 0.65 -24.74
CA SER A 294 -22.37 2.05 -24.48
C SER A 294 -23.86 2.32 -24.38
N GLN A 295 -24.67 1.65 -25.20
CA GLN A 295 -26.15 1.75 -25.14
C GLN A 295 -26.69 1.16 -23.85
N THR A 296 -26.12 0.04 -23.36
CA THR A 296 -26.51 -0.56 -22.07
C THR A 296 -26.19 0.39 -20.91
N VAL A 297 -24.99 0.98 -20.90
CA VAL A 297 -24.62 2.00 -19.90
C VAL A 297 -25.56 3.20 -19.97
N LYS A 298 -25.89 3.67 -21.18
CA LYS A 298 -26.83 4.78 -21.40
C LYS A 298 -28.22 4.48 -20.86
N ASN A 299 -28.73 3.29 -21.14
CA ASN A 299 -30.05 2.86 -20.65
C ASN A 299 -30.09 2.85 -19.11
N LEU A 300 -29.02 2.34 -18.47
CA LEU A 300 -28.89 2.36 -17.00
C LEU A 300 -28.77 3.79 -16.47
N TYR A 301 -27.98 4.64 -17.14
CA TYR A 301 -27.80 6.04 -16.78
C TYR A 301 -29.11 6.79 -16.76
N ASP A 302 -29.91 6.64 -17.80
CA ASP A 302 -31.22 7.31 -17.93
C ASP A 302 -32.26 6.70 -16.98
N LYS A 303 -32.36 5.35 -16.93
CA LYS A 303 -33.31 4.62 -16.07
C LYS A 303 -33.09 4.95 -14.60
N ARG A 304 -31.84 5.02 -14.17
CA ARG A 304 -31.44 5.27 -12.77
C ARG A 304 -31.22 6.75 -12.46
N LYS A 305 -31.26 7.63 -13.47
CA LYS A 305 -30.91 9.06 -13.34
C LYS A 305 -29.53 9.24 -12.69
N ALA A 306 -28.56 8.49 -13.17
CA ALA A 306 -27.22 8.52 -12.61
C ALA A 306 -26.59 9.91 -12.79
N LYS A 307 -25.81 10.35 -11.80
CA LYS A 307 -25.10 11.63 -11.85
C LYS A 307 -23.88 11.60 -12.74
N ARG A 308 -23.20 10.45 -12.80
CA ARG A 308 -21.96 10.28 -13.56
C ARG A 308 -21.65 8.81 -13.83
N VAL A 309 -20.85 8.60 -14.86
CA VAL A 309 -20.19 7.33 -15.16
C VAL A 309 -18.72 7.49 -14.83
N ILE A 310 -18.13 6.54 -14.12
CA ILE A 310 -16.69 6.51 -13.79
C ILE A 310 -16.04 5.42 -14.64
N VAL A 311 -14.98 5.79 -15.34
CA VAL A 311 -14.22 4.91 -16.25
C VAL A 311 -12.73 5.06 -15.93
N GLU A 312 -11.97 3.97 -15.98
CA GLU A 312 -10.53 4.02 -15.80
C GLU A 312 -9.81 4.80 -16.93
N THR A 313 -8.67 5.42 -16.62
CA THR A 313 -7.89 6.20 -17.59
C THR A 313 -6.78 5.36 -18.22
N VAL A 314 -7.12 4.48 -19.16
CA VAL A 314 -6.14 3.74 -20.01
C VAL A 314 -6.40 4.09 -21.48
N ALA A 315 -5.41 3.96 -22.35
CA ALA A 315 -5.45 4.49 -23.73
C ALA A 315 -6.70 4.09 -24.56
N TYR A 316 -7.18 2.85 -24.45
CA TYR A 316 -8.40 2.37 -25.14
C TYR A 316 -9.69 3.02 -24.59
N GLN A 317 -9.67 3.39 -23.33
CA GLN A 317 -10.85 3.91 -22.62
C GLN A 317 -11.14 5.37 -22.94
N GLN A 318 -10.21 6.10 -23.57
CA GLN A 318 -10.47 7.43 -24.10
C GLN A 318 -11.53 7.40 -25.20
N VAL A 319 -11.61 6.33 -25.98
CA VAL A 319 -12.64 6.14 -26.99
C VAL A 319 -14.01 6.01 -26.32
N LEU A 320 -14.13 5.16 -25.28
CA LEU A 320 -15.36 4.98 -24.52
C LEU A 320 -15.82 6.28 -23.85
N LYS A 321 -14.90 7.02 -23.25
CA LYS A 321 -15.21 8.35 -22.70
C LYS A 321 -15.85 9.26 -23.75
N THR A 322 -15.24 9.34 -24.93
CA THR A 322 -15.76 10.17 -26.04
C THR A 322 -17.14 9.71 -26.45
N VAL A 323 -17.37 8.39 -26.58
CA VAL A 323 -18.68 7.82 -26.91
C VAL A 323 -19.71 8.18 -25.84
N PHE A 324 -19.40 7.99 -24.55
CA PHE A 324 -20.30 8.32 -23.45
C PHE A 324 -20.64 9.82 -23.40
N MET A 325 -19.64 10.69 -23.60
CA MET A 325 -19.87 12.14 -23.67
C MET A 325 -20.77 12.53 -24.86
N ASN A 326 -20.57 11.89 -26.03
CA ASN A 326 -21.41 12.11 -27.20
C ASN A 326 -22.86 11.61 -26.96
N MET A 327 -23.04 10.66 -26.06
CA MET A 327 -24.37 10.18 -25.62
C MET A 327 -24.95 11.01 -24.44
N TRP A 328 -24.38 12.19 -24.16
CA TRP A 328 -24.84 13.11 -23.11
C TRP A 328 -24.77 12.53 -21.68
N MET A 329 -23.78 11.70 -21.40
CA MET A 329 -23.50 11.23 -20.04
C MET A 329 -22.37 12.08 -19.42
N ALA A 330 -22.49 12.38 -18.12
CA ALA A 330 -21.40 12.98 -17.37
C ALA A 330 -20.36 11.90 -17.06
N VAL A 331 -19.14 12.04 -17.53
CA VAL A 331 -18.07 11.06 -17.39
C VAL A 331 -16.97 11.60 -16.47
N GLN A 332 -16.56 10.79 -15.50
CA GLN A 332 -15.42 11.04 -14.64
C GLN A 332 -14.35 10.00 -14.94
N GLU A 333 -13.15 10.47 -15.23
CA GLU A 333 -11.98 9.61 -15.36
C GLU A 333 -11.38 9.29 -13.99
N GLN A 334 -10.96 8.04 -13.84
CA GLN A 334 -10.18 7.62 -12.69
C GLN A 334 -8.85 7.05 -13.13
N LYS A 335 -7.76 7.61 -12.61
CA LYS A 335 -6.43 7.07 -12.81
C LYS A 335 -6.17 6.02 -11.72
N THR A 336 -5.96 4.79 -12.14
CA THR A 336 -5.61 3.69 -11.25
C THR A 336 -4.08 3.57 -11.15
N ILE A 337 -3.55 3.77 -9.94
CA ILE A 337 -2.12 3.67 -9.65
C ILE A 337 -1.82 2.40 -8.87
N LYS A 338 -2.76 1.98 -8.00
CA LYS A 338 -2.66 0.81 -7.14
C LYS A 338 -3.28 -0.40 -7.81
N ASP A 339 -2.73 -1.58 -7.54
CA ASP A 339 -3.31 -2.84 -7.99
C ASP A 339 -4.68 -3.10 -7.35
N LYS A 340 -5.46 -4.00 -7.95
CA LYS A 340 -6.83 -4.35 -7.55
C LYS A 340 -6.89 -4.87 -6.11
N THR A 341 -5.98 -5.76 -5.72
CA THR A 341 -5.90 -6.34 -4.37
C THR A 341 -5.75 -5.24 -3.32
N THR A 342 -4.79 -4.33 -3.53
CA THR A 342 -4.56 -3.18 -2.64
C THR A 342 -5.80 -2.29 -2.55
N ARG A 343 -6.47 -2.01 -3.69
CA ARG A 343 -7.68 -1.18 -3.70
C ARG A 343 -8.84 -1.83 -2.94
N LEU A 344 -9.02 -3.15 -3.08
CA LEU A 344 -10.07 -3.87 -2.36
C LEU A 344 -9.77 -3.93 -0.86
N MET A 345 -8.51 -4.19 -0.47
CA MET A 345 -8.07 -4.14 0.93
C MET A 345 -8.38 -2.79 1.58
N GLU A 346 -8.15 -1.68 0.86
CA GLU A 346 -8.47 -0.32 1.34
C GLU A 346 -9.97 -0.09 1.56
N LYS A 347 -10.81 -0.90 0.97
CA LYS A 347 -12.28 -0.82 1.12
C LYS A 347 -12.84 -1.88 2.06
N GLN A 348 -12.03 -2.81 2.56
CA GLN A 348 -12.46 -3.89 3.43
C GLN A 348 -13.27 -3.38 4.63
N ILE A 349 -12.84 -2.28 5.26
CA ILE A 349 -13.54 -1.68 6.40
C ILE A 349 -15.00 -1.34 6.10
N LEU A 350 -15.33 -0.95 4.87
CA LEU A 350 -16.72 -0.64 4.48
C LEU A 350 -17.61 -1.89 4.52
N PHE A 351 -17.02 -3.05 4.20
CA PHE A 351 -17.73 -4.33 4.27
C PHE A 351 -17.82 -4.84 5.69
N GLU A 352 -16.75 -4.74 6.48
CA GLU A 352 -16.73 -5.12 7.91
C GLU A 352 -17.73 -4.31 8.74
N GLU A 353 -17.87 -3.02 8.46
CA GLU A 353 -18.85 -2.14 9.10
C GLU A 353 -20.26 -2.26 8.50
N HIS A 354 -20.48 -3.21 7.57
CA HIS A 354 -21.75 -3.41 6.87
C HIS A 354 -22.29 -2.11 6.22
N ARG A 355 -21.39 -1.32 5.67
CA ARG A 355 -21.71 -0.07 4.96
C ARG A 355 -21.94 -0.29 3.47
N VAL A 356 -21.59 -1.47 2.95
CA VAL A 356 -21.89 -1.89 1.56
C VAL A 356 -23.06 -2.85 1.58
N MET A 357 -24.18 -2.43 0.99
CA MET A 357 -25.45 -3.17 0.93
C MET A 357 -25.70 -3.62 -0.49
N PHE A 358 -26.03 -4.88 -0.68
CA PHE A 358 -26.31 -5.45 -2.00
C PHE A 358 -27.79 -5.64 -2.24
N ALA A 359 -28.29 -5.23 -3.40
CA ALA A 359 -29.60 -5.67 -3.86
C ALA A 359 -29.62 -7.20 -4.04
N PRO A 360 -30.77 -7.87 -3.86
CA PRO A 360 -30.87 -9.33 -3.84
C PRO A 360 -30.36 -10.06 -5.08
N TRP A 361 -30.24 -9.39 -6.20
CA TRP A 361 -29.88 -9.95 -7.52
C TRP A 361 -28.42 -9.73 -7.93
N ASN A 362 -27.53 -9.39 -7.02
CA ASN A 362 -26.10 -9.19 -7.29
C ASN A 362 -25.26 -10.43 -6.92
N ASP A 363 -25.76 -11.64 -7.16
CA ASP A 363 -25.09 -12.88 -6.77
C ASP A 363 -23.72 -13.04 -7.44
N ASP A 364 -23.62 -12.78 -8.74
CA ASP A 364 -22.37 -12.92 -9.49
C ASP A 364 -21.26 -12.03 -8.94
N LEU A 365 -21.55 -10.75 -8.64
CA LEU A 365 -20.59 -9.84 -8.02
C LEU A 365 -20.19 -10.30 -6.61
N ILE A 366 -21.16 -10.80 -5.84
CA ILE A 366 -20.87 -11.30 -4.47
C ILE A 366 -19.96 -12.51 -4.54
N ASP A 367 -20.23 -13.46 -5.45
CA ASP A 367 -19.39 -14.65 -5.62
C ASP A 367 -17.96 -14.28 -6.09
N GLU A 368 -17.83 -13.31 -6.99
CA GLU A 368 -16.53 -12.77 -7.40
C GLU A 368 -15.78 -12.12 -6.23
N LEU A 369 -16.46 -11.31 -5.41
CA LEU A 369 -15.87 -10.67 -4.24
C LEU A 369 -15.37 -11.67 -3.19
N ILE A 370 -16.17 -12.69 -2.85
CA ILE A 370 -15.82 -13.66 -1.82
C ILE A 370 -14.77 -14.68 -2.29
N THR A 371 -14.59 -14.85 -3.60
CA THR A 371 -13.55 -15.73 -4.18
C THR A 371 -12.27 -14.98 -4.55
N PHE A 372 -12.31 -13.64 -4.60
CA PHE A 372 -11.14 -12.83 -4.91
C PHE A 372 -10.02 -13.01 -3.84
N PRO A 373 -8.73 -13.13 -4.20
CA PRO A 373 -8.14 -12.92 -5.53
C PRO A 373 -8.12 -14.18 -6.43
N ASN A 374 -8.71 -15.29 -6.04
CA ASN A 374 -8.70 -16.56 -6.76
C ASN A 374 -9.92 -16.76 -7.67
N ALA A 375 -10.70 -15.70 -7.93
CA ALA A 375 -11.83 -15.73 -8.84
C ALA A 375 -11.37 -16.02 -10.28
N GLU A 376 -12.19 -16.72 -11.07
CA GLU A 376 -11.97 -16.95 -12.50
C GLU A 376 -12.00 -15.62 -13.29
N HIS A 377 -12.86 -14.70 -12.86
CA HIS A 377 -12.99 -13.34 -13.37
C HIS A 377 -12.97 -12.36 -12.18
N ASP A 378 -12.52 -11.13 -12.40
CA ASP A 378 -12.41 -10.09 -11.38
C ASP A 378 -12.79 -8.68 -11.88
N ASP A 379 -13.45 -8.61 -13.04
CA ASP A 379 -13.81 -7.35 -13.71
C ASP A 379 -14.97 -6.62 -13.00
N MET A 380 -15.91 -7.37 -12.39
CA MET A 380 -16.98 -6.76 -11.61
C MET A 380 -16.46 -6.11 -10.32
N VAL A 381 -15.43 -6.70 -9.70
CA VAL A 381 -14.77 -6.09 -8.53
C VAL A 381 -14.18 -4.73 -8.90
N ASP A 382 -13.54 -4.58 -10.07
CA ASP A 382 -13.01 -3.29 -10.52
C ASP A 382 -14.12 -2.26 -10.76
N SER A 383 -15.19 -2.65 -11.47
CA SER A 383 -16.32 -1.76 -11.70
C SER A 383 -16.97 -1.28 -10.39
N LEU A 384 -17.04 -2.15 -9.37
CA LEU A 384 -17.50 -1.78 -8.02
C LEU A 384 -16.53 -0.79 -7.35
N LEU A 385 -15.22 -1.08 -7.37
CA LEU A 385 -14.20 -0.25 -6.73
C LEU A 385 -14.19 1.19 -7.27
N PHE A 386 -14.54 1.41 -8.54
CA PHE A 386 -14.71 2.75 -9.08
C PHE A 386 -15.87 3.51 -8.42
N THR A 387 -16.89 2.81 -7.95
CA THR A 387 -18.06 3.45 -7.32
C THR A 387 -17.91 3.67 -5.81
N LEU A 388 -17.06 2.88 -5.14
CA LEU A 388 -16.80 2.97 -3.70
C LEU A 388 -15.81 4.10 -3.33
N GLN A 389 -15.76 5.16 -4.13
CA GLN A 389 -14.93 6.30 -3.82
C GLN A 389 -15.54 7.11 -2.68
N GLU A 390 -14.80 7.23 -1.60
CA GLU A 390 -15.07 8.29 -0.65
C GLU A 390 -14.79 9.62 -1.33
N THR A 391 -15.80 10.47 -1.46
CA THR A 391 -15.54 11.89 -1.51
C THR A 391 -14.83 12.21 -0.20
N ARG A 392 -13.50 12.21 -0.20
CA ARG A 392 -12.75 12.87 0.87
C ARG A 392 -13.31 14.28 0.89
N ASN A 393 -14.10 14.61 1.89
CA ASN A 393 -14.17 15.96 2.35
C ASN A 393 -12.72 16.30 2.68
N GLN A 394 -12.06 17.04 1.81
CA GLN A 394 -10.78 17.64 2.12
C GLN A 394 -11.12 18.61 3.25
N PHE A 395 -10.95 18.15 4.49
CA PHE A 395 -10.78 19.04 5.59
C PHE A 395 -9.46 19.75 5.33
N PHE A 396 -9.54 20.92 4.71
CA PHE A 396 -8.46 21.87 4.74
C PHE A 396 -8.33 22.26 6.22
N ILE A 397 -7.38 21.65 6.93
CA ILE A 397 -6.88 22.24 8.16
C ILE A 397 -6.05 23.43 7.68
N ALA A 398 -6.66 24.60 7.63
CA ALA A 398 -5.94 25.86 7.51
C ALA A 398 -5.13 25.99 8.80
N TRP A 399 -3.82 25.91 8.69
CA TRP A 399 -2.92 26.35 9.74
C TRP A 399 -3.00 27.87 9.78
N ILE A 400 -3.60 28.43 10.85
CA ILE A 400 -3.50 29.83 11.23
C ILE A 400 -2.35 29.95 12.23
#